data_435ba0996be08ea4dd7a54e972ef0708
#
_entry.id   435ba0996be08ea4dd7a54e972ef0708
#
_cell.length_a   1.000
_cell.length_b   1.000
_cell.length_c   1.000
_cell.angle_alpha   90.00
_cell.angle_beta   90.00
_cell.angle_gamma   90.00
#
_symmetry.space_group_name_H-M   'P 1'
#
loop_
_entity.id
_entity.type
_entity.pdbx_description
1 polymer ?
#
loop_
_entity_poly.entity_id
_entity_poly.type
_entity_poly.pdbx_seq_one_letter_code
_entity_poly.pdbx_strand_id
1 'polypeptide(L)'
;MSELERLKEMLDAEQVKLGVSLRRMNSPGSPVYRTWENVWPTATILTSSFIALKWGGAPLEALGVQQGGTWAGMAVLGIGCWWWLTKIMPKIKDGVFERTAALALSSPQQFDFLWSKSILSLYAKLPDGTEWAATRRDDWRAFVRRLDEALSKENA
;
A
#
# COMPACT_ATOMS: atom_id res chain seq x y z
N MET A 1 -7.04 -26.92 -14.14
CA MET A 1 -6.66 -25.54 -13.74
C MET A 1 -7.21 -25.28 -12.33
N SER A 2 -6.37 -24.87 -11.41
CA SER A 2 -6.84 -24.55 -10.06
C SER A 2 -7.56 -23.20 -10.03
N GLU A 3 -8.48 -23.01 -9.06
CA GLU A 3 -9.18 -21.73 -8.91
C GLU A 3 -8.21 -20.56 -8.71
N LEU A 4 -7.04 -20.81 -8.08
CA LEU A 4 -6.00 -19.78 -7.92
C LEU A 4 -5.33 -19.43 -9.26
N GLU A 5 -5.09 -20.39 -10.14
CA GLU A 5 -4.56 -20.11 -11.48
C GLU A 5 -5.56 -19.32 -12.31
N ARG A 6 -6.84 -19.69 -12.22
CA ARG A 6 -7.90 -18.93 -12.89
C ARG A 6 -8.01 -17.51 -12.37
N LEU A 7 -7.91 -17.32 -11.04
CA LEU A 7 -7.87 -16.00 -10.44
C LEU A 7 -6.68 -15.16 -10.94
N LYS A 8 -5.48 -15.77 -11.09
CA LYS A 8 -4.32 -15.08 -11.64
C LYS A 8 -4.57 -14.61 -13.07
N GLU A 9 -5.12 -15.47 -13.92
CA GLU A 9 -5.47 -15.07 -15.29
C GLU A 9 -6.46 -13.90 -15.33
N MET A 10 -7.49 -13.92 -14.46
CA MET A 10 -8.45 -12.82 -14.36
C MET A 10 -7.82 -11.53 -13.82
N LEU A 11 -6.85 -11.62 -12.91
CA LEU A 11 -6.10 -10.47 -12.41
C LEU A 11 -5.20 -9.88 -13.50
N ASP A 12 -4.52 -10.73 -14.27
CA ASP A 12 -3.66 -10.32 -15.38
C ASP A 12 -4.48 -9.70 -16.53
N ALA A 13 -5.71 -10.19 -16.74
CA ALA A 13 -6.67 -9.64 -17.69
C ALA A 13 -7.42 -8.40 -17.18
N GLU A 14 -7.09 -7.90 -15.97
CA GLU A 14 -7.75 -6.77 -15.30
C GLU A 14 -9.27 -6.92 -15.09
N GLN A 15 -9.79 -8.14 -15.18
CA GLN A 15 -11.21 -8.46 -14.96
C GLN A 15 -11.57 -8.47 -13.48
N VAL A 16 -10.59 -8.74 -12.63
CA VAL A 16 -10.70 -8.72 -11.16
C VAL A 16 -9.62 -7.83 -10.59
N LYS A 17 -9.94 -7.12 -9.52
CA LYS A 17 -8.99 -6.34 -8.73
C LYS A 17 -8.82 -6.97 -7.36
N LEU A 18 -7.59 -7.17 -6.95
CA LEU A 18 -7.25 -7.62 -5.61
C LEU A 18 -7.16 -6.41 -4.68
N GLY A 19 -7.96 -6.39 -3.63
CA GLY A 19 -7.84 -5.43 -2.54
C GLY A 19 -6.99 -6.00 -1.41
N VAL A 20 -6.12 -5.19 -0.85
CA VAL A 20 -5.24 -5.57 0.27
C VAL A 20 -5.38 -4.57 1.41
N SER A 21 -5.54 -5.08 2.63
CA SER A 21 -5.53 -4.26 3.84
C SER A 21 -4.12 -3.81 4.19
N LEU A 22 -3.67 -2.70 3.58
CA LEU A 22 -2.32 -2.15 3.76
C LEU A 22 -2.01 -1.84 5.22
N ARG A 23 -2.99 -1.37 5.99
CA ARG A 23 -2.82 -1.07 7.42
C ARG A 23 -2.38 -2.30 8.23
N ARG A 24 -2.95 -3.46 7.93
CA ARG A 24 -2.60 -4.72 8.62
C ARG A 24 -1.27 -5.27 8.14
N MET A 25 -0.98 -5.13 6.85
CA MET A 25 0.23 -5.68 6.26
C MET A 25 1.46 -4.80 6.46
N ASN A 26 1.30 -3.49 6.64
CA ASN A 26 2.39 -2.58 7.01
C ASN A 26 2.47 -2.39 8.54
N SER A 27 2.32 -3.44 9.31
CA SER A 27 2.42 -3.43 10.78
C SER A 27 3.53 -4.37 11.23
N PRO A 28 4.21 -4.06 12.36
CA PRO A 28 5.17 -4.99 12.98
C PRO A 28 4.55 -6.37 13.20
N GLY A 29 5.26 -7.42 12.81
CA GLY A 29 4.77 -8.81 12.86
C GLY A 29 4.14 -9.32 11.56
N SER A 30 3.90 -8.47 10.57
CA SER A 30 3.52 -8.90 9.22
C SER A 30 4.73 -9.47 8.46
N PRO A 31 4.56 -10.56 7.66
CA PRO A 31 5.65 -11.15 6.89
C PRO A 31 6.20 -10.21 5.79
N VAL A 32 5.45 -9.21 5.39
CA VAL A 32 5.85 -8.24 4.35
C VAL A 32 6.30 -6.90 4.91
N TYR A 33 6.25 -6.72 6.24
CA TYR A 33 6.66 -5.49 6.90
C TYR A 33 8.18 -5.32 6.85
N ARG A 34 8.62 -4.14 6.47
CA ARG A 34 10.02 -3.75 6.49
C ARG A 34 10.22 -2.54 7.39
N THR A 35 10.81 -2.77 8.55
CA THR A 35 11.08 -1.74 9.56
C THR A 35 11.86 -0.57 8.96
N TRP A 36 12.89 -0.86 8.17
CA TRP A 36 13.73 0.17 7.58
C TRP A 36 12.97 1.14 6.67
N GLU A 37 12.08 0.62 5.83
CA GLU A 37 11.27 1.46 4.92
C GLU A 37 10.40 2.49 5.66
N ASN A 38 10.00 2.17 6.90
CA ASN A 38 9.18 3.05 7.73
C ASN A 38 9.99 3.97 8.65
N VAL A 39 11.22 3.57 9.01
CA VAL A 39 12.05 4.31 9.96
C VAL A 39 12.97 5.32 9.29
N TRP A 40 13.61 4.97 8.15
CA TRP A 40 14.63 5.83 7.55
C TRP A 40 14.12 7.22 7.13
N PRO A 41 12.88 7.40 6.59
CA PRO A 41 12.42 8.73 6.22
C PRO A 41 12.24 9.63 7.43
N THR A 42 11.66 9.08 8.50
CA THR A 42 11.49 9.81 9.78
C THR A 42 12.83 10.20 10.38
N ALA A 43 13.77 9.27 10.43
CA ALA A 43 15.13 9.54 10.94
C ALA A 43 15.83 10.63 10.11
N THR A 44 15.73 10.58 8.80
CA THR A 44 16.32 11.58 7.89
C THR A 44 15.71 12.96 8.11
N ILE A 45 14.39 13.06 8.18
CA ILE A 45 13.67 14.33 8.39
C ILE A 45 14.07 14.95 9.73
N LEU A 46 14.04 14.16 10.81
CA LEU A 46 14.40 14.64 12.15
C LEU A 46 15.87 15.11 12.21
N THR A 47 16.79 14.30 11.70
CA THR A 47 18.21 14.66 11.69
C THR A 47 18.46 15.93 10.89
N SER A 48 17.88 16.06 9.70
CA SER A 48 18.00 17.26 8.86
C SER A 48 17.42 18.49 9.55
N SER A 49 16.26 18.34 10.24
CA SER A 49 15.65 19.42 11.00
C SER A 49 16.51 19.89 12.17
N PHE A 50 17.16 18.96 12.88
CA PHE A 50 18.11 19.28 13.96
C PHE A 50 19.34 20.01 13.43
N ILE A 51 19.88 19.59 12.30
CA ILE A 51 21.00 20.26 11.63
C ILE A 51 20.60 21.68 11.24
N ALA A 52 19.43 21.87 10.63
CA ALA A 52 18.92 23.18 10.25
C ALA A 52 18.66 24.07 11.47
N LEU A 53 18.13 23.54 12.56
CA LEU A 53 17.91 24.24 13.82
C LEU A 53 19.24 24.79 14.39
N LYS A 54 20.29 23.98 14.33
CA LYS A 54 21.57 24.31 14.96
C LYS A 54 22.43 25.24 14.10
N TRP A 55 22.47 25.02 12.79
CA TRP A 55 23.41 25.72 11.89
C TRP A 55 22.70 26.57 10.81
N GLY A 56 21.42 26.38 10.58
CA GLY A 56 20.65 27.09 9.54
C GLY A 56 20.20 28.50 9.95
N GLY A 57 20.41 28.88 11.23
CA GLY A 57 20.00 30.18 11.77
C GLY A 57 20.85 31.37 11.32
N ALA A 58 22.17 31.19 11.24
CA ALA A 58 23.07 32.25 10.97
C ALA A 58 22.76 33.12 9.73
N PRO A 59 22.43 32.55 8.55
CA PRO A 59 22.04 33.38 7.40
C PRO A 59 20.73 34.12 7.59
N LEU A 60 19.76 33.55 8.31
CA LEU A 60 18.46 34.18 8.59
C LEU A 60 18.60 35.31 9.62
N GLU A 61 19.44 35.13 10.63
CA GLU A 61 19.73 36.15 11.64
C GLU A 61 20.51 37.33 11.04
N ALA A 62 21.39 37.09 10.08
CA ALA A 62 22.05 38.13 9.30
C ALA A 62 21.09 38.97 8.48
N LEU A 63 19.93 38.43 8.13
CA LEU A 63 18.81 39.15 7.47
C LEU A 63 17.82 39.79 8.45
N GLY A 64 18.13 39.77 9.77
CA GLY A 64 17.32 40.37 10.82
C GLY A 64 16.16 39.50 11.32
N VAL A 65 16.12 38.21 10.94
CA VAL A 65 15.10 37.28 11.42
C VAL A 65 15.49 36.76 12.80
N GLN A 66 14.73 37.15 13.82
CA GLN A 66 14.94 36.63 15.17
C GLN A 66 14.65 35.11 15.23
N GLN A 67 15.47 34.36 15.97
CA GLN A 67 15.35 32.91 16.10
C GLN A 67 15.45 32.18 14.73
N GLY A 68 16.34 32.61 13.86
CA GLY A 68 16.53 32.06 12.52
C GLY A 68 16.72 30.54 12.50
N GLY A 69 17.40 29.95 13.47
CA GLY A 69 17.56 28.51 13.60
C GLY A 69 16.23 27.77 13.80
N THR A 70 15.35 28.31 14.65
CA THR A 70 14.00 27.72 14.86
C THR A 70 13.19 27.69 13.57
N TRP A 71 13.17 28.80 12.83
CA TRP A 71 12.46 28.88 11.55
C TRP A 71 13.07 27.95 10.50
N ALA A 72 14.40 27.86 10.42
CA ALA A 72 15.07 26.92 9.53
C ALA A 72 14.72 25.46 9.84
N GLY A 73 14.77 25.07 11.12
CA GLY A 73 14.39 23.72 11.56
C GLY A 73 12.92 23.39 11.26
N MET A 74 12.01 24.31 11.52
CA MET A 74 10.58 24.15 11.22
C MET A 74 10.31 24.05 9.71
N ALA A 75 10.97 24.85 8.90
CA ALA A 75 10.83 24.80 7.45
C ALA A 75 11.30 23.44 6.89
N VAL A 76 12.46 22.96 7.33
CA VAL A 76 12.97 21.63 6.93
C VAL A 76 12.04 20.52 7.39
N LEU A 77 11.51 20.60 8.61
CA LEU A 77 10.53 19.63 9.12
C LEU A 77 9.26 19.61 8.26
N GLY A 78 8.70 20.78 7.97
CA GLY A 78 7.47 20.90 7.16
C GLY A 78 7.66 20.39 5.73
N ILE A 79 8.75 20.77 5.06
CA ILE A 79 9.10 20.30 3.71
C ILE A 79 9.35 18.79 3.72
N GLY A 80 10.08 18.29 4.72
CA GLY A 80 10.35 16.87 4.88
C GLY A 80 9.09 16.04 5.08
N CYS A 81 8.18 16.48 5.94
CA CYS A 81 6.88 15.82 6.14
C CYS A 81 6.03 15.81 4.86
N TRP A 82 5.97 16.94 4.15
CA TRP A 82 5.26 17.01 2.88
C TRP A 82 5.84 16.05 1.84
N TRP A 83 7.18 16.02 1.69
CA TRP A 83 7.86 15.09 0.80
C TRP A 83 7.59 13.64 1.18
N TRP A 84 7.64 13.29 2.48
CA TRP A 84 7.34 11.96 2.97
C TRP A 84 5.92 11.53 2.61
N LEU A 85 4.92 12.38 2.90
CA LEU A 85 3.52 12.07 2.63
C LEU A 85 3.22 11.93 1.13
N THR A 86 3.84 12.76 0.28
CA THR A 86 3.52 12.82 -1.14
C THR A 86 4.35 11.89 -2.00
N LYS A 87 5.56 11.54 -1.59
CA LYS A 87 6.50 10.75 -2.40
C LYS A 87 6.87 9.40 -1.79
N ILE A 88 7.13 9.36 -0.49
CA ILE A 88 7.63 8.15 0.17
C ILE A 88 6.47 7.23 0.56
N MET A 89 5.44 7.77 1.21
CA MET A 89 4.31 6.98 1.68
C MET A 89 3.60 6.20 0.55
N PRO A 90 3.33 6.77 -0.64
CA PRO A 90 2.77 6.00 -1.76
C PRO A 90 3.66 4.83 -2.17
N LYS A 91 4.97 5.04 -2.30
CA LYS A 91 5.93 3.96 -2.65
C LYS A 91 5.95 2.83 -1.62
N ILE A 92 5.87 3.16 -0.33
CA ILE A 92 5.78 2.14 0.73
C ILE A 92 4.49 1.34 0.58
N LYS A 93 3.36 2.01 0.34
CA LYS A 93 2.06 1.36 0.13
C LYS A 93 2.07 0.43 -1.07
N ASP A 94 2.61 0.88 -2.19
CA ASP A 94 2.72 0.08 -3.41
C ASP A 94 3.62 -1.15 -3.17
N GLY A 95 4.77 -0.98 -2.53
CA GLY A 95 5.66 -2.08 -2.17
C GLY A 95 5.03 -3.09 -1.21
N VAL A 96 4.26 -2.64 -0.23
CA VAL A 96 3.50 -3.53 0.67
C VAL A 96 2.41 -4.27 -0.11
N PHE A 97 1.70 -3.59 -1.00
CA PHE A 97 0.68 -4.20 -1.85
C PHE A 97 1.28 -5.30 -2.74
N GLU A 98 2.34 -5.00 -3.47
CA GLU A 98 3.01 -5.95 -4.36
C GLU A 98 3.52 -7.19 -3.61
N ARG A 99 4.18 -6.99 -2.47
CA ARG A 99 4.68 -8.11 -1.64
C ARG A 99 3.54 -8.96 -1.07
N THR A 100 2.43 -8.34 -0.67
CA THR A 100 1.26 -9.06 -0.16
C THR A 100 0.57 -9.84 -1.28
N ALA A 101 0.41 -9.23 -2.45
CA ALA A 101 -0.15 -9.90 -3.62
C ALA A 101 0.72 -11.09 -4.05
N ALA A 102 2.03 -10.92 -4.12
CA ALA A 102 2.97 -12.01 -4.43
C ALA A 102 2.87 -13.15 -3.41
N LEU A 103 2.82 -12.84 -2.11
CA LEU A 103 2.65 -13.83 -1.06
C LEU A 103 1.31 -14.56 -1.18
N ALA A 104 0.21 -13.83 -1.38
CA ALA A 104 -1.13 -14.40 -1.53
C ALA A 104 -1.22 -15.36 -2.71
N LEU A 105 -0.66 -14.96 -3.84
CA LEU A 105 -0.70 -15.73 -5.08
C LEU A 105 0.37 -16.84 -5.14
N SER A 106 1.25 -16.97 -4.15
CA SER A 106 2.28 -18.01 -4.12
C SER A 106 1.72 -19.41 -3.92
N SER A 107 0.67 -19.57 -3.11
CA SER A 107 0.00 -20.84 -2.89
C SER A 107 -1.44 -20.67 -2.43
N PRO A 108 -2.33 -21.67 -2.67
CA PRO A 108 -3.71 -21.63 -2.18
C PRO A 108 -3.81 -21.50 -0.66
N GLN A 109 -2.89 -22.13 0.10
CA GLN A 109 -2.88 -22.05 1.55
C GLN A 109 -2.57 -20.64 2.05
N GLN A 110 -1.63 -19.92 1.40
CA GLN A 110 -1.33 -18.54 1.73
C GLN A 110 -2.51 -17.62 1.40
N PHE A 111 -3.15 -17.85 0.28
CA PHE A 111 -4.35 -17.10 -0.08
C PHE A 111 -5.46 -17.31 0.95
N ASP A 112 -5.77 -18.55 1.30
CA ASP A 112 -6.78 -18.89 2.31
C ASP A 112 -6.45 -18.27 3.68
N PHE A 113 -5.19 -18.31 4.09
CA PHE A 113 -4.75 -17.71 5.35
C PHE A 113 -4.99 -16.20 5.36
N LEU A 114 -4.55 -15.48 4.33
CA LEU A 114 -4.73 -14.03 4.23
C LEU A 114 -6.21 -13.65 4.07
N TRP A 115 -6.98 -14.46 3.36
CA TRP A 115 -8.42 -14.30 3.22
C TRP A 115 -9.14 -14.42 4.56
N SER A 116 -8.85 -15.47 5.33
CA SER A 116 -9.44 -15.70 6.66
C SER A 116 -9.12 -14.58 7.65
N LYS A 117 -8.00 -13.89 7.49
CA LYS A 117 -7.59 -12.73 8.30
C LYS A 117 -8.19 -11.41 7.83
N SER A 118 -9.08 -11.41 6.84
CA SER A 118 -9.65 -10.19 6.24
C SER A 118 -8.57 -9.22 5.71
N ILE A 119 -7.49 -9.76 5.18
CA ILE A 119 -6.42 -8.98 4.58
C ILE A 119 -6.70 -8.78 3.11
N LEU A 120 -7.32 -9.77 2.46
CA LEU A 120 -7.67 -9.75 1.04
C LEU A 120 -9.15 -9.49 0.81
N SER A 121 -9.45 -8.88 -0.31
CA SER A 121 -10.79 -8.75 -0.90
C SER A 121 -10.68 -8.82 -2.42
N LEU A 122 -11.76 -9.22 -3.08
CA LEU A 122 -11.83 -9.28 -4.54
C LEU A 122 -12.92 -8.35 -5.02
N TYR A 123 -12.66 -7.65 -6.10
CA TYR A 123 -13.61 -6.76 -6.78
C TYR A 123 -13.59 -7.06 -8.26
N ALA A 124 -14.76 -7.21 -8.84
CA ALA A 124 -14.93 -7.39 -10.28
C ALA A 124 -15.98 -6.40 -10.77
N LYS A 125 -15.73 -5.80 -11.93
CA LYS A 125 -16.71 -5.02 -12.66
C LYS A 125 -17.02 -5.76 -13.94
N LEU A 126 -18.27 -6.19 -14.06
CA LEU A 126 -18.75 -6.85 -15.26
C LEU A 126 -18.97 -5.82 -16.38
N PRO A 127 -18.95 -6.25 -17.64
CA PRO A 127 -19.19 -5.36 -18.78
C PRO A 127 -20.58 -4.71 -18.79
N ASP A 128 -21.58 -5.34 -18.17
CA ASP A 128 -22.92 -4.76 -17.95
C ASP A 128 -22.93 -3.60 -16.94
N GLY A 129 -21.77 -3.31 -16.33
CA GLY A 129 -21.60 -2.25 -15.32
C GLY A 129 -21.88 -2.71 -13.89
N THR A 130 -22.31 -3.96 -13.67
CA THR A 130 -22.53 -4.52 -12.34
C THR A 130 -21.19 -4.72 -11.62
N GLU A 131 -21.13 -4.30 -10.35
CA GLU A 131 -19.94 -4.47 -9.50
C GLU A 131 -20.17 -5.62 -8.52
N TRP A 132 -19.25 -6.58 -8.53
CA TRP A 132 -19.25 -7.70 -7.60
C TRP A 132 -18.05 -7.56 -6.65
N ALA A 133 -18.29 -7.85 -5.38
CA ALA A 133 -17.24 -7.84 -4.36
C ALA A 133 -17.33 -9.11 -3.52
N ALA A 134 -16.19 -9.66 -3.15
CA ALA A 134 -16.09 -10.76 -2.20
C ALA A 134 -15.10 -10.39 -1.08
N THR A 135 -15.49 -10.72 0.13
CA THR A 135 -14.74 -10.44 1.36
C THR A 135 -14.62 -11.71 2.18
N ARG A 136 -14.00 -11.65 3.36
CA ARG A 136 -13.84 -12.78 4.28
C ARG A 136 -15.11 -13.61 4.51
N ARG A 137 -16.30 -13.00 4.42
CA ARG A 137 -17.57 -13.68 4.65
C ARG A 137 -17.97 -14.59 3.50
N ASP A 138 -17.37 -14.40 2.33
CA ASP A 138 -17.67 -15.09 1.09
C ASP A 138 -16.60 -16.15 0.80
N ASP A 139 -16.97 -17.21 0.12
CA ASP A 139 -16.01 -18.15 -0.44
C ASP A 139 -15.43 -17.58 -1.73
N TRP A 140 -14.15 -17.22 -1.71
CA TRP A 140 -13.48 -16.65 -2.88
C TRP A 140 -13.44 -17.62 -4.08
N ARG A 141 -13.38 -18.94 -3.82
CA ARG A 141 -13.42 -19.93 -4.90
C ARG A 141 -14.76 -19.94 -5.60
N ALA A 142 -15.84 -19.87 -4.81
CA ALA A 142 -17.19 -19.77 -5.37
C ALA A 142 -17.40 -18.45 -6.12
N PHE A 143 -16.77 -17.37 -5.66
CA PHE A 143 -16.78 -16.08 -6.35
C PHE A 143 -16.08 -16.18 -7.71
N VAL A 144 -14.88 -16.74 -7.77
CA VAL A 144 -14.11 -16.92 -9.01
C VAL A 144 -14.89 -17.76 -10.02
N ARG A 145 -15.48 -18.89 -9.58
CA ARG A 145 -16.30 -19.75 -10.47
C ARG A 145 -17.51 -19.02 -11.04
N ARG A 146 -18.27 -18.31 -10.20
CA ARG A 146 -19.44 -17.53 -10.66
C ARG A 146 -19.04 -16.44 -11.63
N LEU A 147 -17.93 -15.78 -11.39
CA LEU A 147 -17.42 -14.74 -12.27
C LEU A 147 -16.99 -15.32 -13.62
N ASP A 148 -16.30 -16.46 -13.62
CA ASP A 148 -15.90 -17.17 -14.85
C ASP A 148 -17.11 -17.57 -15.68
N GLU A 149 -18.16 -18.10 -15.05
CA GLU A 149 -19.43 -18.42 -15.72
C GLU A 149 -20.11 -17.19 -16.33
N ALA A 150 -20.08 -16.05 -15.61
CA ALA A 150 -20.68 -14.81 -16.10
C ALA A 150 -19.93 -14.27 -17.33
N LEU A 151 -18.60 -14.23 -17.27
CA LEU A 151 -17.75 -13.78 -18.38
C LEU A 151 -17.83 -14.72 -19.60
N SER A 152 -17.95 -16.03 -19.36
CA SER A 152 -18.08 -17.02 -20.45
C SER A 152 -19.42 -16.90 -21.19
N LYS A 153 -20.51 -16.60 -20.50
CA LYS A 153 -21.84 -16.40 -21.11
C LYS A 153 -21.90 -15.14 -21.98
N GLU A 154 -21.14 -14.14 -21.66
CA GLU A 154 -21.12 -12.89 -22.41
C GLU A 154 -20.28 -12.98 -23.69
N ASN A 155 -19.27 -13.85 -23.69
CA ASN A 155 -18.42 -14.10 -24.86
C ASN A 155 -19.00 -15.17 -25.82
N ALA A 156 -20.12 -15.78 -25.47
CA ALA A 156 -20.81 -16.75 -26.29
C ALA A 156 -21.98 -16.12 -27.08
#